data_f2837923953bec0d159f338ad9981a29
#
_entry.id   f2837923953bec0d159f338ad9981a29
#
_cell.length_a   1.000
_cell.length_b   1.000
_cell.length_c   1.000
_cell.angle_alpha   90.00
_cell.angle_beta   90.00
_cell.angle_gamma   90.00
#
_symmetry.space_group_name_H-M   'P 1'
#
loop_
_entity.id
_entity.type
_entity.pdbx_description
1 polymer ?
#
loop_
_entity_poly.entity_id
_entity_poly.type
_entity_poly.pdbx_seq_one_letter_code
_entity_poly.pdbx_strand_id
1 'polypeptide(L)'
;MFQFRKAERRKAKLRLALCGVAGAGKTLSSLLIAVGLKGKTCVIDTEAKSADLYAKKMEIEYGFSYEVAEFDPPFTPARYVEAIKAAEKEGFDIIIIDSLTHAWAGEGGALDMVSNITRANPRADSRAAWGKVTPEHNRLIEAILTSKSHIIATMRSKPDHFATEKEKGKYSTVKVGLSPIQRDGMDHEFTVVFDISDEHFARSTKDRTDMFDGRNFKISTETGEELLGWLNEGIDEPVVNKPSVQSFNPNPIYESKEELEASMLNLFERYKDMIELEQDFEEAKKIGREGWKEFSTRFNGKSEVYQQKLKMLIAEKGKTAGAKA
;
A
#
# COMPACT_ATOMS: atom_id res chain seq x y z
N MET A 1 -17.27 -15.59 -10.40
CA MET A 1 -17.90 -15.19 -11.70
C MET A 1 -17.58 -13.73 -11.95
N PHE A 2 -17.03 -13.35 -13.10
CA PHE A 2 -16.75 -11.96 -13.46
C PHE A 2 -18.05 -11.26 -13.83
N GLN A 3 -18.28 -10.06 -13.27
CA GLN A 3 -19.42 -9.21 -13.63
C GLN A 3 -18.89 -7.99 -14.40
N PHE A 4 -19.42 -7.76 -15.57
CA PHE A 4 -19.12 -6.58 -16.38
C PHE A 4 -20.20 -5.53 -16.14
N ARG A 5 -19.79 -4.26 -15.99
CA ARG A 5 -20.68 -3.12 -15.89
C ARG A 5 -20.24 -2.02 -16.86
N LYS A 6 -21.14 -1.13 -17.20
CA LYS A 6 -20.78 0.08 -17.92
C LYS A 6 -19.81 0.92 -17.08
N ALA A 7 -18.78 1.45 -17.73
CA ALA A 7 -17.85 2.35 -17.05
C ALA A 7 -18.56 3.69 -16.75
N GLU A 8 -18.39 4.15 -15.52
CA GLU A 8 -18.93 5.41 -15.03
C GLU A 8 -17.86 6.12 -14.25
N ARG A 9 -17.80 7.45 -14.37
CA ARG A 9 -16.90 8.28 -13.55
C ARG A 9 -17.34 8.21 -12.10
N ARG A 10 -16.43 7.83 -11.20
CA ARG A 10 -16.67 7.75 -9.76
C ARG A 10 -15.72 8.67 -9.02
N LYS A 11 -16.18 9.19 -7.87
CA LYS A 11 -15.30 9.89 -6.93
C LYS A 11 -14.15 8.97 -6.52
N ALA A 12 -12.97 9.54 -6.35
CA ALA A 12 -11.77 8.78 -6.01
C ALA A 12 -10.97 9.46 -4.91
N LYS A 13 -10.12 8.69 -4.25
CA LYS A 13 -9.11 9.22 -3.32
C LYS A 13 -7.79 9.45 -4.06
N LEU A 14 -7.14 10.57 -3.77
CA LEU A 14 -5.86 10.94 -4.37
C LEU A 14 -4.77 9.94 -4.02
N ARG A 15 -3.94 9.62 -5.00
CA ARG A 15 -2.65 8.95 -4.86
C ARG A 15 -1.63 9.82 -5.57
N LEU A 16 -0.93 10.66 -4.82
CA LEU A 16 0.02 11.63 -5.36
C LEU A 16 1.43 11.32 -4.88
N ALA A 17 2.38 11.35 -5.78
CA ALA A 17 3.79 11.32 -5.44
C ALA A 17 4.47 12.66 -5.77
N LEU A 18 5.30 13.14 -4.85
CA LEU A 18 6.15 14.31 -5.00
C LEU A 18 7.61 13.87 -5.02
N CYS A 19 8.24 13.88 -6.17
CA CYS A 19 9.61 13.49 -6.37
C CYS A 19 10.52 14.72 -6.45
N GLY A 20 11.77 14.61 -6.03
CA GLY A 20 12.74 15.71 -6.17
C GLY A 20 13.96 15.53 -5.29
N VAL A 21 15.00 16.29 -5.60
CA VAL A 21 16.25 16.31 -4.81
C VAL A 21 16.04 16.86 -3.40
N ALA A 22 17.03 16.72 -2.53
CA ALA A 22 17.01 17.37 -1.21
C ALA A 22 16.87 18.90 -1.40
N GLY A 23 16.02 19.52 -0.58
CA GLY A 23 15.77 20.98 -0.68
C GLY A 23 14.75 21.40 -1.75
N ALA A 24 14.26 20.52 -2.60
CA ALA A 24 13.27 20.86 -3.64
C ALA A 24 11.89 21.33 -3.11
N GLY A 25 11.65 21.28 -1.80
CA GLY A 25 10.41 21.75 -1.19
C GLY A 25 9.28 20.73 -1.12
N LYS A 26 9.58 19.42 -1.21
CA LYS A 26 8.57 18.34 -1.19
C LYS A 26 7.63 18.39 0.01
N THR A 27 8.18 18.51 1.23
CA THR A 27 7.41 18.59 2.47
C THR A 27 6.44 19.79 2.45
N LEU A 28 6.92 20.99 2.12
CA LEU A 28 6.05 22.17 2.04
C LEU A 28 4.99 22.01 0.96
N SER A 29 5.36 21.49 -0.21
CA SER A 29 4.43 21.23 -1.32
C SER A 29 3.33 20.24 -0.94
N SER A 30 3.66 19.19 -0.18
CA SER A 30 2.67 18.23 0.30
C SER A 30 1.65 18.88 1.26
N LEU A 31 2.12 19.76 2.14
CA LEU A 31 1.27 20.51 3.06
C LEU A 31 0.37 21.52 2.32
N LEU A 32 0.89 22.25 1.33
CA LEU A 32 0.10 23.18 0.51
C LEU A 32 -1.02 22.45 -0.25
N ILE A 33 -0.71 21.30 -0.83
CA ILE A 33 -1.74 20.46 -1.48
C ILE A 33 -2.78 20.01 -0.46
N ALA A 34 -2.36 19.60 0.75
CA ALA A 34 -3.27 19.18 1.79
C ALA A 34 -4.23 20.30 2.23
N VAL A 35 -3.75 21.55 2.29
CA VAL A 35 -4.63 22.73 2.51
C VAL A 35 -5.75 22.78 1.47
N GLY A 36 -5.40 22.65 0.18
CA GLY A 36 -6.37 22.70 -0.92
C GLY A 36 -7.32 21.51 -0.96
N LEU A 37 -6.90 20.35 -0.48
CA LEU A 37 -7.74 19.14 -0.39
C LEU A 37 -8.79 19.22 0.73
N LYS A 38 -8.62 20.09 1.73
CA LYS A 38 -9.59 20.38 2.81
C LYS A 38 -10.00 19.12 3.60
N GLY A 39 -9.22 18.75 4.61
CA GLY A 39 -9.53 17.60 5.46
C GLY A 39 -8.59 17.47 6.64
N LYS A 40 -8.98 16.62 7.61
CA LYS A 40 -8.12 16.27 8.74
C LYS A 40 -6.85 15.60 8.23
N THR A 41 -5.68 16.19 8.53
CA THR A 41 -4.41 15.79 7.93
C THR A 41 -3.45 15.28 8.97
N CYS A 42 -2.74 14.18 8.66
CA CYS A 42 -1.56 13.76 9.39
C CYS A 42 -0.35 13.59 8.48
N VAL A 43 0.82 13.72 9.07
CA VAL A 43 2.12 13.46 8.44
C VAL A 43 2.78 12.29 9.16
N ILE A 44 3.09 11.22 8.42
CA ILE A 44 3.97 10.14 8.87
C ILE A 44 5.39 10.62 8.53
N ASP A 45 6.08 11.16 9.54
CA ASP A 45 7.38 11.83 9.37
C ASP A 45 8.54 10.86 9.64
N THR A 46 9.28 10.52 8.60
CA THR A 46 10.53 9.75 8.66
C THR A 46 11.77 10.60 8.45
N GLU A 47 11.59 11.92 8.30
CA GLU A 47 12.65 12.91 8.01
C GLU A 47 13.04 13.72 9.26
N ALA A 48 13.04 13.08 10.43
CA ALA A 48 13.53 13.63 11.69
C ALA A 48 12.89 14.98 12.08
N LYS A 49 11.55 15.03 12.15
CA LYS A 49 10.76 16.21 12.55
C LYS A 49 10.79 17.35 11.51
N SER A 50 11.04 17.04 10.27
CA SER A 50 11.05 18.06 9.23
C SER A 50 9.67 18.69 9.02
N ALA A 51 8.62 17.95 9.25
CA ALA A 51 7.24 18.44 9.17
C ALA A 51 6.95 19.53 10.22
N ASP A 52 7.44 19.41 11.44
CA ASP A 52 7.22 20.38 12.52
C ASP A 52 7.70 21.80 12.19
N LEU A 53 8.74 21.90 11.35
CA LEU A 53 9.31 23.19 10.94
C LEU A 53 8.30 24.10 10.23
N TYR A 54 7.27 23.53 9.64
CA TYR A 54 6.24 24.26 8.89
C TYR A 54 4.97 24.53 9.69
N ALA A 55 4.80 23.95 10.88
CA ALA A 55 3.57 24.04 11.64
C ALA A 55 3.10 25.48 11.87
N LYS A 56 3.98 26.34 12.38
CA LYS A 56 3.67 27.76 12.63
C LYS A 56 3.35 28.54 11.34
N LYS A 57 4.06 28.25 10.26
CA LYS A 57 3.81 28.87 8.95
C LYS A 57 2.42 28.49 8.42
N MET A 58 2.08 27.20 8.47
CA MET A 58 0.81 26.68 7.97
C MET A 58 -0.36 27.22 8.78
N GLU A 59 -0.21 27.36 10.09
CA GLU A 59 -1.24 27.95 10.95
C GLU A 59 -1.47 29.43 10.66
N ILE A 60 -0.38 30.22 10.56
CA ILE A 60 -0.49 31.68 10.37
C ILE A 60 -0.94 32.06 8.97
N GLU A 61 -0.38 31.45 7.94
CA GLU A 61 -0.60 31.86 6.56
C GLU A 61 -1.87 31.21 5.96
N TYR A 62 -2.24 30.02 6.43
CA TYR A 62 -3.33 29.21 5.82
C TYR A 62 -4.44 28.81 6.81
N GLY A 63 -4.29 29.09 8.12
CA GLY A 63 -5.23 28.61 9.14
C GLY A 63 -5.30 27.07 9.19
N PHE A 64 -4.21 26.41 8.82
CA PHE A 64 -4.16 24.97 8.64
C PHE A 64 -3.28 24.31 9.71
N SER A 65 -3.86 23.33 10.42
CA SER A 65 -3.16 22.49 11.38
C SER A 65 -3.15 21.05 10.91
N TYR A 66 -2.13 20.31 11.32
CA TYR A 66 -1.97 18.88 11.02
C TYR A 66 -1.31 18.18 12.21
N GLU A 67 -1.51 16.89 12.30
CA GLU A 67 -0.89 16.03 13.31
C GLU A 67 0.32 15.31 12.71
N VAL A 68 1.33 15.02 13.53
CA VAL A 68 2.56 14.35 13.10
C VAL A 68 2.74 13.05 13.87
N ALA A 69 2.93 11.97 13.14
CA ALA A 69 3.40 10.71 13.69
C ALA A 69 4.91 10.60 13.45
N GLU A 70 5.71 10.72 14.52
CA GLU A 70 7.15 10.48 14.45
C GLU A 70 7.39 9.00 14.11
N PHE A 71 8.19 8.75 13.08
CA PHE A 71 8.44 7.40 12.60
C PHE A 71 9.95 7.13 12.50
N ASP A 72 10.50 6.62 13.62
CA ASP A 72 11.90 6.25 13.73
C ASP A 72 12.20 4.87 13.14
N PRO A 73 13.46 4.58 12.78
CA PRO A 73 13.88 3.25 12.33
C PRO A 73 13.44 2.13 13.29
N PRO A 74 13.22 0.91 12.79
CA PRO A 74 13.41 0.47 11.41
C PRO A 74 12.25 0.85 10.49
N PHE A 75 12.58 1.31 9.28
CA PHE A 75 11.60 1.74 8.27
C PHE A 75 11.04 0.58 7.43
N THR A 76 10.56 -0.47 8.09
CA THR A 76 10.04 -1.64 7.39
C THR A 76 8.73 -1.33 6.67
N PRO A 77 8.48 -1.91 5.48
CA PRO A 77 7.20 -1.74 4.78
C PRO A 77 5.98 -2.08 5.65
N ALA A 78 6.10 -3.07 6.54
CA ALA A 78 5.03 -3.46 7.46
C ALA A 78 4.63 -2.33 8.42
N ARG A 79 5.60 -1.61 8.98
CA ARG A 79 5.33 -0.47 9.88
C ARG A 79 4.66 0.71 9.16
N TYR A 80 4.98 0.94 7.87
CA TYR A 80 4.24 1.93 7.08
C TYR A 80 2.77 1.52 6.90
N VAL A 81 2.51 0.23 6.67
CA VAL A 81 1.14 -0.30 6.60
C VAL A 81 0.40 -0.07 7.92
N GLU A 82 1.06 -0.31 9.06
CA GLU A 82 0.51 -0.06 10.39
C GLU A 82 0.21 1.42 10.61
N ALA A 83 1.13 2.32 10.24
CA ALA A 83 0.95 3.76 10.37
C ALA A 83 -0.22 4.28 9.50
N ILE A 84 -0.33 3.84 8.25
CA ILE A 84 -1.47 4.17 7.37
C ILE A 84 -2.79 3.71 8.00
N LYS A 85 -2.85 2.47 8.49
CA LYS A 85 -4.07 1.94 9.12
C LYS A 85 -4.43 2.66 10.42
N ALA A 86 -3.44 3.05 11.22
CA ALA A 86 -3.66 3.83 12.42
C ALA A 86 -4.26 5.20 12.08
N ALA A 87 -3.71 5.90 11.09
CA ALA A 87 -4.23 7.16 10.61
C ALA A 87 -5.67 7.04 10.07
N GLU A 88 -5.98 6.00 9.31
CA GLU A 88 -7.35 5.72 8.84
C GLU A 88 -8.32 5.46 10.00
N LYS A 89 -7.89 4.75 11.03
CA LYS A 89 -8.70 4.46 12.23
C LYS A 89 -9.02 5.73 13.02
N GLU A 90 -8.10 6.69 13.06
CA GLU A 90 -8.27 7.99 13.71
C GLU A 90 -9.04 9.00 12.85
N GLY A 91 -9.45 8.59 11.64
CA GLY A 91 -10.32 9.37 10.77
C GLY A 91 -9.59 10.52 10.06
N PHE A 92 -8.31 10.36 9.74
CA PHE A 92 -7.60 11.32 8.89
C PHE A 92 -8.05 11.18 7.43
N ASP A 93 -8.46 12.30 6.84
CA ASP A 93 -8.88 12.38 5.44
C ASP A 93 -7.69 12.40 4.48
N ILE A 94 -6.54 12.92 4.97
CA ILE A 94 -5.31 13.11 4.21
C ILE A 94 -4.15 12.57 5.03
N ILE A 95 -3.37 11.67 4.42
CA ILE A 95 -2.16 11.09 5.00
C ILE A 95 -0.99 11.49 4.11
N ILE A 96 -0.05 12.24 4.67
CA ILE A 96 1.22 12.57 4.03
C ILE A 96 2.27 11.59 4.54
N ILE A 97 3.01 10.95 3.63
CA ILE A 97 4.14 10.06 3.96
C ILE A 97 5.43 10.78 3.56
N ASP A 98 6.17 11.29 4.51
CA ASP A 98 7.39 12.05 4.29
C ASP A 98 8.60 11.42 5.00
N SER A 99 9.34 10.54 4.35
CA SER A 99 9.27 10.15 2.93
C SER A 99 9.07 8.63 2.76
N LEU A 100 8.50 8.27 1.62
CA LEU A 100 8.36 6.87 1.21
C LEU A 100 9.71 6.23 0.83
N THR A 101 10.73 7.05 0.57
CA THR A 101 12.10 6.59 0.23
C THR A 101 12.68 5.69 1.30
N HIS A 102 12.41 5.95 2.59
CA HIS A 102 12.99 5.17 3.67
C HIS A 102 12.41 3.74 3.73
N ALA A 103 11.18 3.51 3.27
CA ALA A 103 10.63 2.15 3.14
C ALA A 103 11.43 1.27 2.16
N TRP A 104 12.18 1.90 1.25
CA TRP A 104 13.04 1.22 0.28
C TRP A 104 14.50 1.18 0.72
N ALA A 105 15.11 2.35 0.94
CA ALA A 105 16.55 2.54 1.13
C ALA A 105 16.94 3.02 2.54
N GLY A 106 16.01 3.15 3.48
CA GLY A 106 16.29 3.47 4.87
C GLY A 106 16.70 2.25 5.70
N GLU A 107 17.11 2.49 6.94
CA GLU A 107 17.42 1.43 7.91
C GLU A 107 16.20 0.56 8.17
N GLY A 108 16.33 -0.75 7.95
CA GLY A 108 15.21 -1.71 7.99
C GLY A 108 14.29 -1.65 6.76
N GLY A 109 14.52 -0.77 5.79
CA GLY A 109 13.81 -0.75 4.52
C GLY A 109 14.09 -1.98 3.65
N ALA A 110 13.41 -2.07 2.50
CA ALA A 110 13.44 -3.27 1.66
C ALA A 110 14.84 -3.71 1.25
N LEU A 111 15.73 -2.76 0.89
CA LEU A 111 17.13 -3.08 0.52
C LEU A 111 17.91 -3.61 1.71
N ASP A 112 17.74 -3.03 2.90
CA ASP A 112 18.39 -3.48 4.12
C ASP A 112 17.88 -4.85 4.56
N MET A 113 16.58 -5.11 4.46
CA MET A 113 15.99 -6.42 4.71
C MET A 113 16.62 -7.50 3.81
N VAL A 114 16.76 -7.23 2.50
CA VAL A 114 17.42 -8.15 1.56
C VAL A 114 18.88 -8.39 1.95
N SER A 115 19.61 -7.32 2.28
CA SER A 115 21.01 -7.38 2.72
C SER A 115 21.17 -8.25 3.97
N ASN A 116 20.29 -8.06 4.96
CA ASN A 116 20.32 -8.80 6.23
C ASN A 116 20.01 -10.29 6.03
N ILE A 117 19.03 -10.63 5.18
CA ILE A 117 18.70 -12.02 4.84
C ILE A 117 19.90 -12.70 4.14
N THR A 118 20.52 -12.01 3.18
CA THR A 118 21.66 -12.53 2.43
C THR A 118 22.89 -12.71 3.33
N ARG A 119 23.13 -11.74 4.23
CA ARG A 119 24.26 -11.81 5.19
C ARG A 119 24.08 -12.91 6.22
N ALA A 120 22.85 -13.14 6.69
CA ALA A 120 22.54 -14.21 7.65
C ALA A 120 22.66 -15.61 7.05
N ASN A 121 22.50 -15.75 5.73
CA ASN A 121 22.66 -17.01 5.02
C ASN A 121 23.50 -16.82 3.75
N PRO A 122 24.84 -16.96 3.83
CA PRO A 122 25.75 -16.77 2.68
C PRO A 122 25.50 -17.72 1.49
N ARG A 123 24.72 -18.79 1.70
CA ARG A 123 24.29 -19.69 0.63
C ARG A 123 22.94 -19.29 0.01
N ALA A 124 22.25 -18.30 0.61
CA ALA A 124 21.00 -17.81 0.05
C ALA A 124 21.30 -16.93 -1.17
N ASP A 125 20.75 -17.30 -2.30
CA ASP A 125 20.68 -16.47 -3.49
C ASP A 125 19.90 -15.17 -3.17
N SER A 126 20.38 -14.06 -3.72
CA SER A 126 19.69 -12.76 -3.66
C SER A 126 18.23 -12.86 -4.11
N ARG A 127 17.93 -13.72 -5.10
CA ARG A 127 16.56 -14.00 -5.55
C ARG A 127 15.68 -14.56 -4.43
N ALA A 128 16.21 -15.45 -3.60
CA ALA A 128 15.47 -16.02 -2.47
C ALA A 128 15.18 -14.97 -1.39
N ALA A 129 16.12 -14.03 -1.16
CA ALA A 129 15.90 -12.90 -0.26
C ALA A 129 14.80 -11.97 -0.79
N TRP A 130 14.83 -11.62 -2.06
CA TRP A 130 13.77 -10.84 -2.71
C TRP A 130 12.42 -11.54 -2.69
N GLY A 131 12.37 -12.85 -2.81
CA GLY A 131 11.15 -13.66 -2.67
C GLY A 131 10.44 -13.46 -1.34
N LYS A 132 11.18 -13.12 -0.27
CA LYS A 132 10.62 -12.82 1.05
C LYS A 132 10.23 -11.34 1.22
N VAL A 133 11.05 -10.43 0.71
CA VAL A 133 10.85 -8.98 0.91
C VAL A 133 9.81 -8.38 -0.05
N THR A 134 9.75 -8.87 -1.29
CA THR A 134 8.79 -8.39 -2.29
C THR A 134 7.32 -8.45 -1.83
N PRO A 135 6.84 -9.54 -1.19
CA PRO A 135 5.47 -9.58 -0.69
C PRO A 135 5.17 -8.51 0.37
N GLU A 136 6.14 -8.16 1.22
CA GLU A 136 5.96 -7.10 2.22
C GLU A 136 5.88 -5.72 1.57
N HIS A 137 6.76 -5.46 0.62
CA HIS A 137 6.73 -4.22 -0.14
C HIS A 137 5.42 -4.09 -0.95
N ASN A 138 4.93 -5.17 -1.56
CA ASN A 138 3.66 -5.17 -2.27
C ASN A 138 2.47 -4.87 -1.34
N ARG A 139 2.49 -5.34 -0.09
CA ARG A 139 1.46 -4.98 0.91
C ARG A 139 1.45 -3.49 1.22
N LEU A 140 2.61 -2.85 1.25
CA LEU A 140 2.69 -1.40 1.40
C LEU A 140 2.06 -0.68 0.20
N ILE A 141 2.38 -1.11 -1.02
CA ILE A 141 1.76 -0.57 -2.25
C ILE A 141 0.23 -0.75 -2.16
N GLU A 142 -0.24 -1.93 -1.83
CA GLU A 142 -1.67 -2.22 -1.69
C GLU A 142 -2.33 -1.32 -0.62
N ALA A 143 -1.69 -1.11 0.53
CA ALA A 143 -2.19 -0.22 1.57
C ALA A 143 -2.33 1.22 1.08
N ILE A 144 -1.35 1.72 0.32
CA ILE A 144 -1.42 3.04 -0.31
C ILE A 144 -2.59 3.11 -1.30
N LEU A 145 -2.71 2.12 -2.20
CA LEU A 145 -3.71 2.13 -3.26
C LEU A 145 -5.15 1.98 -2.75
N THR A 146 -5.34 1.17 -1.71
CA THR A 146 -6.68 0.85 -1.16
C THR A 146 -7.08 1.74 0.00
N SER A 147 -6.23 2.68 0.42
CA SER A 147 -6.51 3.59 1.52
C SER A 147 -7.82 4.37 1.30
N LYS A 148 -8.58 4.56 2.38
CA LYS A 148 -9.80 5.37 2.41
C LYS A 148 -9.51 6.87 2.48
N SER A 149 -8.27 7.23 2.77
CA SER A 149 -7.77 8.60 2.84
C SER A 149 -7.06 8.99 1.54
N HIS A 150 -6.90 10.28 1.28
CA HIS A 150 -5.97 10.77 0.27
C HIS A 150 -4.55 10.48 0.73
N ILE A 151 -3.70 9.95 -0.15
CA ILE A 151 -2.29 9.68 0.14
C ILE A 151 -1.42 10.62 -0.70
N ILE A 152 -0.55 11.36 -0.02
CA ILE A 152 0.52 12.15 -0.63
C ILE A 152 1.84 11.59 -0.13
N ALA A 153 2.66 11.06 -1.02
CA ALA A 153 3.97 10.49 -0.66
C ALA A 153 5.09 11.33 -1.25
N THR A 154 6.07 11.68 -0.45
CA THR A 154 7.30 12.30 -0.95
C THR A 154 8.34 11.23 -1.23
N MET A 155 9.11 11.40 -2.28
CA MET A 155 10.25 10.55 -2.64
C MET A 155 11.46 11.39 -3.00
N ARG A 156 12.62 11.00 -2.46
CA ARG A 156 13.90 11.61 -2.87
C ARG A 156 14.25 11.10 -4.25
N SER A 157 14.79 11.98 -5.09
CA SER A 157 15.26 11.61 -6.43
C SER A 157 16.78 11.63 -6.48
N LYS A 158 17.34 10.77 -7.31
CA LYS A 158 18.76 10.72 -7.67
C LYS A 158 18.93 10.98 -9.17
N PRO A 159 20.09 11.49 -9.61
CA PRO A 159 20.40 11.57 -11.03
C PRO A 159 20.33 10.19 -11.68
N ASP A 160 19.61 10.11 -12.78
CA ASP A 160 19.59 8.93 -13.62
C ASP A 160 20.63 9.04 -14.73
N HIS A 161 21.39 7.97 -14.92
CA HIS A 161 22.52 7.95 -15.82
C HIS A 161 22.42 6.77 -16.76
N PHE A 162 22.39 7.03 -18.06
CA PHE A 162 22.52 5.98 -19.06
C PHE A 162 23.97 5.88 -19.56
N ALA A 163 24.48 4.67 -19.63
CA ALA A 163 25.73 4.39 -20.29
C ALA A 163 25.52 4.40 -21.81
N THR A 164 26.10 5.36 -22.49
CA THR A 164 26.08 5.46 -23.97
C THR A 164 27.43 4.99 -24.51
N GLU A 165 27.45 4.06 -25.44
CA GLU A 165 28.66 3.65 -26.13
C GLU A 165 29.09 4.77 -27.09
N LYS A 166 30.24 5.37 -26.86
CA LYS A 166 30.81 6.41 -27.74
C LYS A 166 31.70 5.85 -28.84
N GLU A 167 32.41 4.78 -28.55
CA GLU A 167 33.28 4.02 -29.48
C GLU A 167 33.29 2.55 -29.00
N LYS A 168 33.61 1.60 -29.91
CA LYS A 168 33.69 0.19 -29.55
C LYS A 168 34.43 -0.06 -28.23
N GLY A 169 33.70 -0.43 -27.18
CA GLY A 169 34.23 -0.73 -25.85
C GLY A 169 34.45 0.47 -24.91
N LYS A 170 34.14 1.72 -25.33
CA LYS A 170 34.18 2.91 -24.47
C LYS A 170 32.77 3.41 -24.18
N TYR A 171 32.36 3.35 -22.92
CA TYR A 171 31.08 3.85 -22.44
C TYR A 171 31.26 5.23 -21.79
N SER A 172 30.36 6.16 -22.07
CA SER A 172 30.21 7.38 -21.28
C SER A 172 28.86 7.42 -20.63
N THR A 173 28.84 7.90 -19.41
CA THR A 173 27.60 8.07 -18.66
C THR A 173 27.00 9.43 -18.98
N VAL A 174 25.77 9.44 -19.48
CA VAL A 174 25.02 10.67 -19.74
C VAL A 174 23.90 10.77 -18.71
N LYS A 175 23.80 11.93 -18.04
CA LYS A 175 22.68 12.24 -17.15
C LYS A 175 21.44 12.45 -18.00
N VAL A 176 20.41 11.62 -17.82
CA VAL A 176 19.19 11.65 -18.64
C VAL A 176 18.01 12.26 -17.88
N GLY A 177 18.08 12.31 -16.55
CA GLY A 177 16.99 12.86 -15.74
C GLY A 177 17.19 12.63 -14.25
N LEU A 178 16.09 12.64 -13.53
CA LEU A 178 15.99 12.27 -12.13
C LEU A 178 15.07 11.04 -12.03
N SER A 179 15.45 10.07 -11.23
CA SER A 179 14.57 8.96 -10.89
C SER A 179 14.35 8.88 -9.37
N PRO A 180 13.14 8.53 -8.91
CA PRO A 180 12.87 8.39 -7.48
C PRO A 180 13.71 7.26 -6.87
N ILE A 181 14.19 7.46 -5.65
CA ILE A 181 14.85 6.40 -4.88
C ILE A 181 13.78 5.52 -4.27
N GLN A 182 13.29 4.61 -5.09
CA GLN A 182 12.26 3.64 -4.74
C GLN A 182 12.41 2.41 -5.68
N ARG A 183 11.60 1.39 -5.48
CA ARG A 183 11.50 0.26 -6.41
C ARG A 183 11.07 0.77 -7.79
N ASP A 184 11.70 0.24 -8.83
CA ASP A 184 11.36 0.59 -10.21
C ASP A 184 9.87 0.36 -10.47
N GLY A 185 9.22 1.34 -11.12
CA GLY A 185 7.81 1.31 -11.42
C GLY A 185 6.87 1.74 -10.27
N MET A 186 7.41 2.15 -9.11
CA MET A 186 6.58 2.65 -8.01
C MET A 186 5.79 3.91 -8.39
N ASP A 187 6.33 4.76 -9.23
CA ASP A 187 5.68 5.93 -9.81
C ASP A 187 4.43 5.58 -10.63
N HIS A 188 4.41 4.39 -11.26
CA HIS A 188 3.25 3.92 -12.02
C HIS A 188 2.01 3.61 -11.16
N GLU A 189 2.18 3.46 -9.86
CA GLU A 189 1.07 3.17 -8.94
C GLU A 189 0.26 4.43 -8.57
N PHE A 190 0.87 5.60 -8.64
CA PHE A 190 0.21 6.86 -8.28
C PHE A 190 -0.71 7.37 -9.40
N THR A 191 -1.72 8.16 -9.02
CA THR A 191 -2.63 8.84 -9.97
C THR A 191 -1.92 9.99 -10.66
N VAL A 192 -1.16 10.77 -9.88
CA VAL A 192 -0.36 11.90 -10.33
C VAL A 192 1.03 11.81 -9.71
N VAL A 193 2.06 12.12 -10.49
CA VAL A 193 3.43 12.23 -10.03
C VAL A 193 3.99 13.56 -10.47
N PHE A 194 4.47 14.35 -9.52
CA PHE A 194 5.17 15.61 -9.79
C PHE A 194 6.65 15.46 -9.48
N ASP A 195 7.49 15.78 -10.45
CA ASP A 195 8.91 16.06 -10.23
C ASP A 195 9.09 17.55 -9.91
N ILE A 196 9.75 17.82 -8.77
CA ILE A 196 10.00 19.16 -8.28
C ILE A 196 11.49 19.45 -8.45
N SER A 197 11.79 20.49 -9.21
CA SER A 197 13.16 20.96 -9.44
C SER A 197 13.74 21.64 -8.18
N ASP A 198 15.05 21.89 -8.19
CA ASP A 198 15.76 22.67 -7.17
C ASP A 198 15.31 24.14 -7.13
N GLU A 199 14.72 24.66 -8.21
CA GLU A 199 14.08 25.97 -8.28
C GLU A 199 12.62 25.97 -7.78
N HIS A 200 12.15 24.85 -7.25
CA HIS A 200 10.79 24.62 -6.72
C HIS A 200 9.67 24.65 -7.78
N PHE A 201 9.99 24.38 -9.04
CA PHE A 201 8.98 24.18 -10.07
C PHE A 201 8.63 22.70 -10.19
N ALA A 202 7.34 22.43 -10.25
CA ALA A 202 6.79 21.11 -10.45
C ALA A 202 6.43 20.89 -11.91
N ARG A 203 6.67 19.67 -12.38
CA ARG A 203 6.23 19.15 -13.67
C ARG A 203 5.63 17.77 -13.47
N SER A 204 4.53 17.49 -14.13
CA SER A 204 3.97 16.13 -14.09
C SER A 204 4.81 15.18 -14.95
N THR A 205 5.22 14.06 -14.37
CA THR A 205 5.82 12.92 -15.10
C THR A 205 4.80 11.81 -15.31
N LYS A 206 3.71 11.85 -14.54
CA LYS A 206 2.52 11.05 -14.74
C LYS A 206 1.30 11.85 -14.30
N ASP A 207 0.28 11.90 -15.13
CA ASP A 207 -0.97 12.57 -14.82
C ASP A 207 -2.16 11.83 -15.47
N ARG A 208 -3.00 11.23 -14.63
CA ARG A 208 -4.25 10.60 -15.09
C ARG A 208 -5.40 11.59 -15.11
N THR A 209 -5.16 12.84 -14.72
CA THR A 209 -6.18 13.88 -14.68
C THR A 209 -6.21 14.74 -15.94
N ASP A 210 -5.13 14.71 -16.72
CA ASP A 210 -4.85 15.55 -17.88
C ASP A 210 -4.75 17.06 -17.55
N MET A 211 -4.83 17.44 -16.24
CA MET A 211 -4.84 18.85 -15.82
C MET A 211 -3.44 19.48 -15.82
N PHE A 212 -2.41 18.69 -15.59
CA PHE A 212 -1.03 19.18 -15.38
C PHE A 212 -0.09 18.82 -16.52
N ASP A 213 -0.58 18.20 -17.59
CA ASP A 213 0.25 17.83 -18.72
C ASP A 213 0.87 19.07 -19.38
N GLY A 214 2.18 19.02 -19.62
CA GLY A 214 2.94 20.13 -20.19
C GLY A 214 3.09 21.38 -19.30
N ARG A 215 2.50 21.41 -18.10
CA ARG A 215 2.62 22.56 -17.16
C ARG A 215 3.96 22.52 -16.42
N ASN A 216 4.52 23.71 -16.21
CA ASN A 216 5.64 23.97 -15.31
C ASN A 216 5.20 25.05 -14.32
N PHE A 217 5.02 24.72 -13.05
CA PHE A 217 4.33 25.57 -12.08
C PHE A 217 4.91 25.40 -10.68
N LYS A 218 4.66 26.36 -9.79
CA LYS A 218 4.93 26.22 -8.37
C LYS A 218 3.68 25.65 -7.69
N ILE A 219 3.88 24.60 -6.89
CA ILE A 219 2.80 23.99 -6.12
C ILE A 219 2.28 24.99 -5.08
N SER A 220 0.96 25.14 -5.03
CA SER A 220 0.25 26.02 -4.12
C SER A 220 -1.02 25.34 -3.59
N THR A 221 -1.81 26.04 -2.81
CA THR A 221 -3.10 25.55 -2.31
C THR A 221 -4.11 25.31 -3.44
N GLU A 222 -4.06 26.14 -4.48
CA GLU A 222 -4.89 26.00 -5.68
C GLU A 222 -4.64 24.67 -6.40
N THR A 223 -3.38 24.17 -6.37
CA THR A 223 -3.07 22.82 -6.90
C THR A 223 -3.88 21.74 -6.19
N GLY A 224 -4.02 21.86 -4.86
CA GLY A 224 -4.85 20.94 -4.08
C GLY A 224 -6.34 21.07 -4.38
N GLU A 225 -6.82 22.30 -4.59
CA GLU A 225 -8.22 22.58 -4.96
C GLU A 225 -8.56 22.04 -6.36
N GLU A 226 -7.68 22.23 -7.35
CA GLU A 226 -7.83 21.63 -8.69
C GLU A 226 -7.96 20.12 -8.59
N LEU A 227 -7.06 19.47 -7.84
CA LEU A 227 -7.10 18.03 -7.60
C LEU A 227 -8.40 17.61 -6.91
N LEU A 228 -8.84 18.31 -5.87
CA LEU A 228 -10.07 18.01 -5.14
C LEU A 228 -11.28 18.10 -6.06
N GLY A 229 -11.34 19.13 -6.91
CA GLY A 229 -12.39 19.31 -7.92
C GLY A 229 -12.50 18.06 -8.80
N TRP A 230 -11.37 17.65 -9.39
CA TRP A 230 -11.31 16.49 -10.26
C TRP A 230 -11.67 15.18 -9.55
N LEU A 231 -11.24 14.99 -8.29
CA LEU A 231 -11.52 13.77 -7.50
C LEU A 231 -13.01 13.64 -7.16
N ASN A 232 -13.70 14.76 -7.01
CA ASN A 232 -15.12 14.81 -6.69
C ASN A 232 -16.05 14.72 -7.91
N GLU A 233 -15.50 14.73 -9.12
CA GLU A 233 -16.29 14.52 -10.34
C GLU A 233 -16.85 13.10 -10.39
N GLY A 234 -18.14 12.98 -10.70
CA GLY A 234 -18.80 11.69 -10.86
C GLY A 234 -19.69 11.29 -9.69
N ILE A 235 -20.16 10.07 -9.75
CA ILE A 235 -21.06 9.50 -8.74
C ILE A 235 -20.27 9.00 -7.53
N ASP A 236 -20.91 9.05 -6.37
CA ASP A 236 -20.36 8.39 -5.19
C ASP A 236 -20.17 6.90 -5.44
N GLU A 237 -19.11 6.33 -4.92
CA GLU A 237 -19.00 4.88 -4.93
C GLU A 237 -20.23 4.31 -4.22
N PRO A 238 -20.93 3.34 -4.84
CA PRO A 238 -21.96 2.64 -4.10
C PRO A 238 -21.28 2.09 -2.84
N VAL A 239 -21.94 2.33 -1.69
CA VAL A 239 -21.53 1.68 -0.44
C VAL A 239 -21.73 0.19 -0.66
N VAL A 240 -20.77 -0.43 -1.33
CA VAL A 240 -20.63 -1.87 -1.30
C VAL A 240 -20.16 -2.11 0.12
N ASN A 241 -21.09 -2.52 0.99
CA ASN A 241 -20.73 -3.27 2.17
C ASN A 241 -19.98 -4.52 1.66
N LYS A 242 -18.71 -4.35 1.29
CA LYS A 242 -17.80 -5.48 1.27
C LYS A 242 -17.93 -6.01 2.68
N PRO A 243 -18.33 -7.28 2.87
CA PRO A 243 -18.20 -7.88 4.17
C PRO A 243 -16.78 -7.55 4.58
N SER A 244 -16.62 -6.80 5.67
CA SER A 244 -15.33 -6.42 6.19
C SER A 244 -14.51 -7.70 6.17
N VAL A 245 -13.44 -7.74 5.39
CA VAL A 245 -12.41 -8.74 5.61
C VAL A 245 -11.91 -8.37 6.99
N GLN A 246 -12.52 -9.00 7.99
CA GLN A 246 -12.12 -8.86 9.37
C GLN A 246 -10.62 -9.10 9.34
N SER A 247 -9.87 -8.07 9.73
CA SER A 247 -8.44 -8.18 9.91
C SER A 247 -8.21 -9.52 10.61
N PHE A 248 -7.42 -10.39 9.99
CA PHE A 248 -7.08 -11.68 10.55
C PHE A 248 -6.40 -11.41 11.90
N ASN A 249 -7.20 -11.45 12.97
CA ASN A 249 -6.68 -11.48 14.32
C ASN A 249 -6.37 -12.97 14.59
N PRO A 250 -5.12 -13.36 14.71
CA PRO A 250 -4.78 -14.76 14.97
C PRO A 250 -5.33 -15.25 16.30
N ASN A 251 -5.74 -14.36 17.21
CA ASN A 251 -6.36 -14.67 18.48
C ASN A 251 -7.56 -13.74 18.76
N PRO A 252 -8.70 -13.88 18.08
CA PRO A 252 -9.88 -13.08 18.40
C PRO A 252 -10.35 -13.41 19.81
N ILE A 253 -10.60 -12.36 20.61
CA ILE A 253 -11.27 -12.49 21.90
C ILE A 253 -12.76 -12.57 21.59
N TYR A 254 -13.40 -13.69 21.94
CA TYR A 254 -14.85 -13.87 21.83
C TYR A 254 -15.49 -13.54 23.17
N GLU A 255 -16.45 -12.64 23.18
CA GLU A 255 -17.11 -12.17 24.40
C GLU A 255 -18.19 -13.15 24.90
N SER A 256 -18.70 -14.00 23.99
CA SER A 256 -19.68 -15.04 24.34
C SER A 256 -19.41 -16.37 23.64
N LYS A 257 -20.03 -17.44 24.18
CA LYS A 257 -19.97 -18.78 23.60
C LYS A 257 -20.68 -18.82 22.25
N GLU A 258 -21.79 -18.09 22.14
CA GLU A 258 -22.61 -17.98 20.93
C GLU A 258 -21.82 -17.28 19.80
N GLU A 259 -21.05 -16.25 20.12
CA GLU A 259 -20.19 -15.55 19.15
C GLU A 259 -19.05 -16.45 18.66
N LEU A 260 -18.45 -17.22 19.56
CA LEU A 260 -17.43 -18.19 19.21
C LEU A 260 -17.99 -19.28 18.27
N GLU A 261 -19.16 -19.84 18.57
CA GLU A 261 -19.82 -20.86 17.75
C GLU A 261 -20.21 -20.28 16.37
N ALA A 262 -20.76 -19.09 16.31
CA ALA A 262 -21.10 -18.40 15.05
C ALA A 262 -19.85 -18.16 14.18
N SER A 263 -18.74 -17.77 14.79
CA SER A 263 -17.48 -17.57 14.08
C SER A 263 -16.89 -18.87 13.53
N MET A 264 -16.98 -19.96 14.30
CA MET A 264 -16.57 -21.30 13.84
C MET A 264 -17.44 -21.82 12.70
N LEU A 265 -18.76 -21.61 12.79
CA LEU A 265 -19.69 -22.00 11.73
C LEU A 265 -19.44 -21.24 10.43
N ASN A 266 -19.23 -19.93 10.51
CA ASN A 266 -18.96 -19.08 9.35
C ASN A 266 -17.66 -19.49 8.63
N LEU A 267 -16.61 -19.80 9.41
CA LEU A 267 -15.36 -20.29 8.84
C LEU A 267 -15.55 -21.67 8.18
N PHE A 268 -16.36 -22.56 8.78
CA PHE A 268 -16.65 -23.88 8.23
C PHE A 268 -17.41 -23.78 6.90
N GLU A 269 -18.48 -22.99 6.83
CA GLU A 269 -19.25 -22.83 5.58
C GLU A 269 -18.38 -22.26 4.46
N ARG A 270 -17.50 -21.32 4.77
CA ARG A 270 -16.56 -20.78 3.78
C ARG A 270 -15.64 -21.86 3.18
N TYR A 271 -15.04 -22.73 4.00
CA TYR A 271 -14.19 -23.81 3.50
C TYR A 271 -14.97 -24.93 2.83
N LYS A 272 -16.17 -25.20 3.30
CA LYS A 272 -17.11 -26.14 2.68
C LYS A 272 -17.42 -25.72 1.24
N ASP A 273 -17.83 -24.45 1.04
CA ASP A 273 -18.14 -23.93 -0.29
C ASP A 273 -16.92 -24.00 -1.23
N MET A 274 -15.72 -23.66 -0.74
CA MET A 274 -14.50 -23.76 -1.53
C MET A 274 -14.17 -25.20 -1.93
N ILE A 275 -14.34 -26.17 -1.03
CA ILE A 275 -14.11 -27.59 -1.30
C ILE A 275 -15.19 -28.14 -2.26
N GLU A 276 -16.44 -27.77 -2.10
CA GLU A 276 -17.54 -28.22 -2.95
C GLU A 276 -17.44 -27.70 -4.38
N LEU A 277 -17.01 -26.44 -4.56
CA LEU A 277 -16.84 -25.81 -5.87
C LEU A 277 -15.59 -26.28 -6.62
N GLU A 278 -14.56 -26.78 -5.91
CA GLU A 278 -13.33 -27.22 -6.54
C GLU A 278 -13.52 -28.51 -7.33
N GLN A 279 -13.09 -28.55 -8.57
CA GLN A 279 -13.22 -29.71 -9.45
C GLN A 279 -12.06 -30.71 -9.30
N ASP A 280 -10.87 -30.19 -8.99
CA ASP A 280 -9.67 -30.99 -8.76
C ASP A 280 -9.61 -31.50 -7.34
N PHE A 281 -9.47 -32.84 -7.18
CA PHE A 281 -9.46 -33.46 -5.85
C PHE A 281 -8.21 -33.16 -5.03
N GLU A 282 -7.04 -33.02 -5.66
CA GLU A 282 -5.80 -32.70 -4.94
C GLU A 282 -5.81 -31.24 -4.46
N GLU A 283 -6.38 -30.32 -5.25
CA GLU A 283 -6.56 -28.94 -4.83
C GLU A 283 -7.64 -28.83 -3.72
N ALA A 284 -8.73 -29.57 -3.82
CA ALA A 284 -9.73 -29.68 -2.73
C ALA A 284 -9.12 -30.19 -1.42
N LYS A 285 -8.21 -31.17 -1.48
CA LYS A 285 -7.45 -31.63 -0.30
C LYS A 285 -6.54 -30.54 0.28
N LYS A 286 -5.96 -29.71 -0.56
CA LYS A 286 -5.09 -28.59 -0.13
C LYS A 286 -5.92 -27.55 0.60
N ILE A 287 -7.05 -27.14 0.02
CA ILE A 287 -8.03 -26.24 0.64
C ILE A 287 -8.46 -26.75 2.02
N GLY A 288 -8.79 -28.03 2.11
CA GLY A 288 -9.18 -28.65 3.38
C GLY A 288 -8.07 -28.66 4.43
N ARG A 289 -6.81 -28.85 4.04
CA ARG A 289 -5.65 -28.76 4.96
C ARG A 289 -5.43 -27.32 5.44
N GLU A 290 -5.62 -26.34 4.57
CA GLU A 290 -5.55 -24.91 4.93
C GLU A 290 -6.64 -24.56 5.93
N GLY A 291 -7.89 -24.97 5.69
CA GLY A 291 -8.99 -24.80 6.62
C GLY A 291 -8.74 -25.46 7.98
N TRP A 292 -8.23 -26.69 8.00
CA TRP A 292 -7.87 -27.37 9.23
C TRP A 292 -6.82 -26.59 10.03
N LYS A 293 -5.81 -26.06 9.36
CA LYS A 293 -4.75 -25.25 9.97
C LYS A 293 -5.29 -23.93 10.51
N GLU A 294 -6.17 -23.25 9.77
CA GLU A 294 -6.80 -22.00 10.22
C GLU A 294 -7.68 -22.24 11.45
N PHE A 295 -8.46 -23.31 11.49
CA PHE A 295 -9.23 -23.71 12.68
C PHE A 295 -8.32 -23.96 13.88
N SER A 296 -7.22 -24.69 13.70
CA SER A 296 -6.26 -24.99 14.76
C SER A 296 -5.64 -23.73 15.36
N THR A 297 -5.28 -22.79 14.50
CA THR A 297 -4.62 -21.54 14.91
C THR A 297 -5.61 -20.56 15.55
N ARG A 298 -6.80 -20.41 14.97
CA ARG A 298 -7.77 -19.38 15.35
C ARG A 298 -8.58 -19.73 16.60
N PHE A 299 -8.86 -21.00 16.85
CA PHE A 299 -9.76 -21.44 17.91
C PHE A 299 -9.09 -22.29 18.99
N ASN A 300 -7.77 -22.41 18.97
CA ASN A 300 -6.94 -23.00 20.02
C ASN A 300 -7.50 -24.31 20.60
N GLY A 301 -7.76 -25.29 19.76
CA GLY A 301 -8.24 -26.63 20.17
C GLY A 301 -9.76 -26.74 20.44
N LYS A 302 -10.53 -25.64 20.40
CA LYS A 302 -11.99 -25.68 20.61
C LYS A 302 -12.78 -26.01 19.34
N SER A 303 -12.11 -26.26 18.22
CA SER A 303 -12.70 -26.44 16.89
C SER A 303 -12.70 -27.88 16.35
N GLU A 304 -12.45 -28.88 17.18
CA GLU A 304 -12.29 -30.29 16.75
C GLU A 304 -13.49 -30.80 15.93
N VAL A 305 -14.70 -30.43 16.30
CA VAL A 305 -15.92 -30.83 15.59
C VAL A 305 -15.92 -30.34 14.14
N TYR A 306 -15.56 -29.09 13.91
CA TYR A 306 -15.51 -28.51 12.58
C TYR A 306 -14.33 -29.03 11.75
N GLN A 307 -13.19 -29.28 12.38
CA GLN A 307 -12.03 -29.91 11.75
C GLN A 307 -12.37 -31.36 11.29
N GLN A 308 -13.13 -32.12 12.09
CA GLN A 308 -13.63 -33.43 11.68
C GLN A 308 -14.60 -33.34 10.52
N LYS A 309 -15.54 -32.37 10.54
CA LYS A 309 -16.46 -32.14 9.42
C LYS A 309 -15.74 -31.83 8.11
N LEU A 310 -14.67 -31.01 8.13
CA LEU A 310 -13.86 -30.77 6.94
C LEU A 310 -13.17 -32.03 6.42
N LYS A 311 -12.63 -32.88 7.31
CA LYS A 311 -12.04 -34.18 6.91
C LYS A 311 -13.06 -35.11 6.26
N MET A 312 -14.27 -35.17 6.81
CA MET A 312 -15.35 -35.96 6.23
C MET A 312 -15.76 -35.47 4.84
N LEU A 313 -15.86 -34.16 4.66
CA LEU A 313 -16.19 -33.53 3.38
C LEU A 313 -15.16 -33.86 2.29
N ILE A 314 -13.88 -33.80 2.61
CA ILE A 314 -12.80 -34.19 1.70
C ILE A 314 -12.87 -35.67 1.35
N ALA A 315 -13.14 -36.53 2.34
CA ALA A 315 -13.24 -37.96 2.11
C ALA A 315 -14.45 -38.32 1.22
N GLU A 316 -15.56 -37.62 1.37
CA GLU A 316 -16.76 -37.79 0.55
C GLU A 316 -16.51 -37.34 -0.89
N LYS A 317 -15.84 -36.19 -1.07
CA LYS A 317 -15.44 -35.71 -2.39
C LYS A 317 -14.49 -36.67 -3.09
N GLY A 318 -13.57 -37.31 -2.37
CA GLY A 318 -12.70 -38.36 -2.91
C GLY A 318 -13.44 -39.58 -3.42
N LYS A 319 -14.53 -39.99 -2.75
CA LYS A 319 -15.37 -41.10 -3.21
C LYS A 319 -16.10 -40.76 -4.51
N THR A 320 -16.57 -39.51 -4.64
CA THR A 320 -17.28 -39.06 -5.86
C THR A 320 -16.30 -38.81 -7.02
N ALA A 321 -15.05 -38.42 -6.77
CA ALA A 321 -14.01 -38.31 -7.77
C ALA A 321 -13.53 -39.68 -8.29
N GLY A 322 -13.38 -40.66 -7.39
CA GLY A 322 -13.00 -42.04 -7.76
C GLY A 322 -14.11 -42.86 -8.43
N ALA A 323 -15.34 -42.41 -8.37
CA ALA A 323 -16.47 -43.06 -9.07
C ALA A 323 -16.66 -42.54 -10.51
N LYS A 324 -15.91 -41.54 -10.93
CA LYS A 324 -15.90 -40.94 -12.29
C LYS A 324 -14.66 -41.29 -13.11
N ALA A 325 -13.72 -42.04 -12.54
CA ALA A 325 -12.54 -42.62 -13.20
C ALA A 325 -12.77 -44.13 -13.41
#